data_6676abc94645152c3143e7f4c7e396a8
#
_entry.id   6676abc94645152c3143e7f4c7e396a8
#
_cell.length_a   1.000
_cell.length_b   1.000
_cell.length_c   1.000
_cell.angle_alpha   90.00
_cell.angle_beta   90.00
_cell.angle_gamma   90.00
#
_symmetry.space_group_name_H-M   'P 1'
#
loop_
_entity.id
_entity.type
_entity.pdbx_description
1 polymer ?
#
loop_
_entity_poly.entity_id
_entity_poly.type
_entity_poly.pdbx_seq_one_letter_code
_entity_poly.pdbx_strand_id
1 'polypeptide(L)'
;ETTEKETVSEEEQEWQNKLMAKVDDFLYVREKADSDSEIVGKMYKGDRAVVKEAGDTWTKIESGNVTGYVKNEYCVTGTDALNYAKKHCDTVAKVSIDGLRIRKAPDTDAEVVKTVASGEHMDVNTKAEETDGWIAVKVGSDTCYVSDDYVTVTLDTGKAVTIEEEQAAIKAAEEKKVAEEAKKNASVSAEKKSSSGQSASSQTTQNASIAASADEETLLAALVQCEAGGTRV
;
A
#
# COMPACT_ATOMS: atom_id res chain seq x y z
N GLU A 1 47.74 6.94 17.98
CA GLU A 1 46.31 7.14 17.67
C GLU A 1 45.89 6.07 16.68
N THR A 2 45.24 5.01 17.19
CA THR A 2 44.71 3.92 16.39
C THR A 2 43.35 4.37 15.90
N THR A 3 43.26 4.79 14.64
CA THR A 3 42.00 5.05 13.99
C THR A 3 41.28 3.72 13.81
N GLU A 4 40.30 3.41 14.66
CA GLU A 4 39.36 2.31 14.42
C GLU A 4 38.64 2.64 13.13
N LYS A 5 38.95 1.87 12.09
CA LYS A 5 38.23 1.87 10.85
C LYS A 5 36.90 1.16 11.14
N GLU A 6 35.86 1.93 11.47
CA GLU A 6 34.49 1.40 11.54
C GLU A 6 34.21 0.65 10.25
N THR A 7 34.08 -0.65 10.34
CA THR A 7 33.66 -1.48 9.21
C THR A 7 32.17 -1.25 9.02
N VAL A 8 31.86 -0.39 8.04
CA VAL A 8 30.47 -0.15 7.59
C VAL A 8 29.85 -1.51 7.25
N SER A 9 28.72 -1.83 7.85
CA SER A 9 28.02 -3.08 7.60
C SER A 9 27.54 -3.18 6.13
N GLU A 10 27.33 -4.38 5.62
CA GLU A 10 26.82 -4.57 4.24
C GLU A 10 25.50 -3.86 4.03
N GLU A 11 24.63 -3.86 5.02
CA GLU A 11 23.35 -3.14 5.02
C GLU A 11 23.55 -1.63 4.93
N GLU A 12 24.46 -1.05 5.71
CA GLU A 12 24.78 0.38 5.63
C GLU A 12 25.39 0.76 4.29
N GLN A 13 26.19 -0.13 3.68
CA GLN A 13 26.76 0.10 2.34
C GLN A 13 25.64 0.13 1.28
N GLU A 14 24.66 -0.78 1.37
CA GLU A 14 23.49 -0.77 0.47
C GLU A 14 22.69 0.52 0.59
N TRP A 15 22.62 1.10 1.79
CA TRP A 15 21.82 2.28 2.06
C TRP A 15 22.52 3.61 1.78
N GLN A 16 23.82 3.64 1.47
CA GLN A 16 24.56 4.88 1.23
C GLN A 16 23.97 5.78 0.16
N ASN A 17 23.38 5.20 -0.87
CA ASN A 17 22.74 5.93 -1.97
C ASN A 17 21.20 5.91 -1.90
N LYS A 18 20.63 5.60 -0.74
CA LYS A 18 19.18 5.61 -0.52
C LYS A 18 18.74 6.87 0.19
N LEU A 19 17.50 7.25 -0.07
CA LEU A 19 16.81 8.37 0.54
C LEU A 19 15.44 7.91 0.99
N MET A 20 14.97 8.39 2.13
CA MET A 20 13.61 8.17 2.63
C MET A 20 12.89 9.50 2.80
N ALA A 21 11.61 9.52 2.43
CA ALA A 21 10.72 10.64 2.73
C ALA A 21 10.40 10.68 4.24
N LYS A 22 10.81 11.76 4.89
CA LYS A 22 10.57 12.04 6.32
C LYS A 22 9.47 13.08 6.44
N VAL A 23 8.25 12.67 6.17
CA VAL A 23 7.05 13.51 6.18
C VAL A 23 5.94 12.80 6.95
N ASP A 24 4.91 13.54 7.35
CA ASP A 24 3.75 12.94 8.01
C ASP A 24 2.74 12.40 7.01
N ASP A 25 2.62 13.06 5.85
CA ASP A 25 1.71 12.69 4.77
C ASP A 25 2.48 12.35 3.49
N PHE A 26 2.80 13.34 2.66
CA PHE A 26 3.53 13.12 1.42
C PHE A 26 4.49 14.28 1.06
N LEU A 27 5.41 13.99 0.14
CA LEU A 27 6.35 14.92 -0.47
C LEU A 27 6.18 14.90 -1.98
N TYR A 28 6.09 16.08 -2.61
CA TYR A 28 6.08 16.17 -4.05
C TYR A 28 7.46 15.89 -4.66
N VAL A 29 7.48 15.09 -5.71
CA VAL A 29 8.63 14.94 -6.61
C VAL A 29 8.40 15.87 -7.81
N ARG A 30 9.38 16.70 -8.11
CA ARG A 30 9.29 17.74 -9.15
C ARG A 30 10.19 17.45 -10.33
N GLU A 31 9.83 17.95 -11.51
CA GLU A 31 10.62 17.79 -12.73
C GLU A 31 12.01 18.44 -12.61
N LYS A 32 12.08 19.60 -11.93
CA LYS A 32 13.32 20.40 -11.75
C LYS A 32 13.52 20.71 -10.26
N ALA A 33 14.75 21.12 -9.92
CA ALA A 33 15.13 21.56 -8.57
C ALA A 33 14.53 22.95 -8.24
N ASP A 34 13.21 23.09 -8.34
CA ASP A 34 12.46 24.32 -8.20
C ASP A 34 11.07 24.04 -7.63
N SER A 35 10.63 24.87 -6.67
CA SER A 35 9.32 24.77 -6.01
C SER A 35 8.14 25.05 -6.94
N ASP A 36 8.35 25.80 -8.01
CA ASP A 36 7.34 26.16 -9.02
C ASP A 36 7.34 25.21 -10.23
N SER A 37 8.28 24.25 -10.27
CA SER A 37 8.37 23.24 -11.32
C SER A 37 7.19 22.26 -11.26
N GLU A 38 6.89 21.62 -12.39
CA GLU A 38 5.86 20.60 -12.52
C GLU A 38 6.05 19.45 -11.53
N ILE A 39 4.93 18.95 -10.99
CA ILE A 39 4.91 17.80 -10.09
C ILE A 39 4.80 16.53 -10.93
N VAL A 40 5.81 15.66 -10.85
CA VAL A 40 5.87 14.40 -11.61
C VAL A 40 5.45 13.19 -10.77
N GLY A 41 5.35 13.34 -9.44
CA GLY A 41 4.92 12.29 -8.55
C GLY A 41 4.90 12.70 -7.08
N LYS A 42 4.59 11.72 -6.24
CA LYS A 42 4.56 11.87 -4.77
C LYS A 42 5.32 10.73 -4.09
N MET A 43 5.97 11.05 -3.00
CA MET A 43 6.51 10.09 -2.03
C MET A 43 5.73 10.22 -0.73
N TYR A 44 5.23 9.12 -0.21
CA TYR A 44 4.57 9.07 1.08
C TYR A 44 5.55 8.74 2.20
N LYS A 45 5.09 8.87 3.44
CA LYS A 45 5.87 8.46 4.60
C LYS A 45 6.35 7.01 4.46
N GLY A 46 7.65 6.79 4.60
CA GLY A 46 8.24 5.46 4.47
C GLY A 46 8.61 5.06 3.03
N ASP A 47 8.34 5.91 2.03
CA ASP A 47 8.80 5.67 0.67
C ASP A 47 10.30 5.86 0.55
N ARG A 48 10.93 4.93 -0.19
CA ARG A 48 12.35 4.90 -0.47
C ARG A 48 12.65 5.34 -1.91
N ALA A 49 13.73 6.06 -2.09
CA ALA A 49 14.28 6.41 -3.39
C ALA A 49 15.77 6.09 -3.48
N VAL A 50 16.27 6.01 -4.70
CA VAL A 50 17.71 5.97 -5.00
C VAL A 50 18.16 7.38 -5.35
N VAL A 51 19.21 7.86 -4.69
CA VAL A 51 19.83 9.14 -5.00
C VAL A 51 20.61 9.01 -6.30
N LYS A 52 20.30 9.86 -7.27
CA LYS A 52 21.03 9.95 -8.57
C LYS A 52 22.02 11.10 -8.56
N GLU A 53 21.64 12.23 -7.98
CA GLU A 53 22.47 13.43 -7.91
C GLU A 53 22.10 14.20 -6.64
N ALA A 54 23.05 14.30 -5.73
CA ALA A 54 22.88 15.05 -4.49
C ALA A 54 23.22 16.53 -4.72
N GLY A 55 22.35 17.42 -4.27
CA GLY A 55 22.59 18.86 -4.25
C GLY A 55 22.32 19.44 -2.87
N ASP A 56 22.61 20.73 -2.68
CA ASP A 56 22.53 21.39 -1.37
C ASP A 56 21.08 21.54 -0.87
N THR A 57 20.13 21.84 -1.74
CA THR A 57 18.72 22.08 -1.36
C THR A 57 17.80 21.02 -1.95
N TRP A 58 18.13 20.52 -3.13
CA TRP A 58 17.36 19.54 -3.88
C TRP A 58 18.22 18.34 -4.24
N THR A 59 17.65 17.16 -4.15
CA THR A 59 18.29 15.91 -4.56
C THR A 59 17.49 15.28 -5.69
N LYS A 60 18.17 14.89 -6.77
CA LYS A 60 17.58 14.11 -7.85
C LYS A 60 17.47 12.66 -7.44
N ILE A 61 16.29 12.10 -7.59
CA ILE A 61 15.98 10.73 -7.14
C ILE A 61 15.30 9.91 -8.24
N GLU A 62 15.36 8.59 -8.06
CA GLU A 62 14.54 7.61 -8.77
C GLU A 62 13.86 6.71 -7.74
N SER A 63 12.53 6.58 -7.85
CA SER A 63 11.72 5.74 -6.96
C SER A 63 10.53 5.18 -7.73
N GLY A 64 10.46 3.86 -7.89
CA GLY A 64 9.45 3.24 -8.75
C GLY A 64 9.53 3.75 -10.18
N ASN A 65 8.42 4.29 -10.69
CA ASN A 65 8.33 4.87 -12.03
C ASN A 65 8.58 6.39 -12.07
N VAL A 66 8.94 6.97 -10.91
CA VAL A 66 9.13 8.42 -10.76
C VAL A 66 10.62 8.76 -10.76
N THR A 67 11.00 9.71 -11.59
CA THR A 67 12.33 10.35 -11.59
C THR A 67 12.13 11.86 -11.51
N GLY A 68 12.81 12.51 -10.57
CA GLY A 68 12.70 13.95 -10.39
C GLY A 68 13.48 14.44 -9.17
N TYR A 69 13.11 15.60 -8.66
CA TYR A 69 13.79 16.28 -7.57
C TYR A 69 12.91 16.38 -6.33
N VAL A 70 13.52 16.11 -5.18
CA VAL A 70 12.90 16.28 -3.87
C VAL A 70 13.70 17.28 -3.05
N LYS A 71 13.00 17.98 -2.16
CA LYS A 71 13.63 18.97 -1.29
C LYS A 71 14.24 18.27 -0.07
N ASN A 72 15.52 18.55 0.19
CA ASN A 72 16.32 17.83 1.19
C ASN A 72 15.77 17.95 2.61
N GLU A 73 15.12 19.07 2.96
CA GLU A 73 14.57 19.30 4.30
C GLU A 73 13.50 18.29 4.71
N TYR A 74 12.87 17.60 3.73
CA TYR A 74 11.83 16.58 3.95
C TYR A 74 12.36 15.14 3.79
N CYS A 75 13.67 14.97 3.76
CA CYS A 75 14.28 13.69 3.48
C CYS A 75 15.40 13.35 4.48
N VAL A 76 15.70 12.07 4.57
CA VAL A 76 16.90 11.54 5.22
C VAL A 76 17.62 10.61 4.25
N THR A 77 18.95 10.55 4.33
CA THR A 77 19.79 9.79 3.39
C THR A 77 20.77 8.87 4.10
N GLY A 78 21.28 7.86 3.41
CA GLY A 78 22.33 6.97 3.90
C GLY A 78 21.94 6.22 5.17
N THR A 79 22.83 6.22 6.16
CA THR A 79 22.61 5.56 7.47
C THR A 79 21.41 6.13 8.23
N ASP A 80 21.14 7.44 8.11
CA ASP A 80 19.95 8.04 8.72
C ASP A 80 18.65 7.54 8.06
N ALA A 81 18.68 7.31 6.75
CA ALA A 81 17.54 6.71 6.05
C ALA A 81 17.31 5.25 6.48
N LEU A 82 18.38 4.47 6.67
CA LEU A 82 18.28 3.11 7.20
C LEU A 82 17.68 3.11 8.62
N ASN A 83 18.18 3.96 9.50
CA ASN A 83 17.66 4.07 10.86
C ASN A 83 16.19 4.50 10.89
N TYR A 84 15.83 5.43 10.00
CA TYR A 84 14.43 5.85 9.83
C TYR A 84 13.55 4.71 9.35
N ALA A 85 14.01 3.95 8.34
CA ALA A 85 13.30 2.79 7.82
C ALA A 85 13.10 1.69 8.88
N LYS A 86 14.15 1.33 9.64
CA LYS A 86 14.06 0.35 10.75
C LYS A 86 13.05 0.75 11.83
N LYS A 87 12.83 2.05 12.01
CA LYS A 87 11.90 2.57 13.02
C LYS A 87 10.44 2.66 12.51
N HIS A 88 10.24 2.89 11.22
CA HIS A 88 8.94 3.28 10.66
C HIS A 88 8.38 2.34 9.60
N CYS A 89 9.19 1.40 9.09
CA CYS A 89 8.77 0.39 8.13
C CYS A 89 8.76 -0.98 8.80
N ASP A 90 7.87 -1.84 8.33
CA ASP A 90 7.85 -3.22 8.77
C ASP A 90 9.00 -4.01 8.14
N THR A 91 9.42 -5.06 8.82
CA THR A 91 10.39 -6.02 8.30
C THR A 91 9.63 -7.19 7.71
N VAL A 92 9.94 -7.56 6.48
CA VAL A 92 9.30 -8.67 5.78
C VAL A 92 10.32 -9.70 5.32
N ALA A 93 9.92 -10.97 5.36
CA ALA A 93 10.64 -12.09 4.80
C ALA A 93 10.00 -12.47 3.46
N LYS A 94 10.75 -12.34 2.37
CA LYS A 94 10.34 -12.75 1.03
C LYS A 94 10.79 -14.18 0.77
N VAL A 95 9.85 -15.04 0.39
CA VAL A 95 10.08 -16.46 0.12
C VAL A 95 10.79 -16.66 -1.22
N SER A 96 11.86 -17.46 -1.23
CA SER A 96 12.69 -17.75 -2.41
C SER A 96 12.27 -19.02 -3.16
N ILE A 97 11.57 -19.94 -2.48
CA ILE A 97 11.24 -21.28 -3.01
C ILE A 97 9.73 -21.57 -2.87
N ASP A 98 9.23 -22.46 -3.70
CA ASP A 98 7.89 -23.02 -3.54
C ASP A 98 7.84 -24.07 -2.44
N GLY A 99 6.74 -24.08 -1.71
CA GLY A 99 6.52 -25.11 -0.70
C GLY A 99 7.28 -24.91 0.61
N LEU A 100 7.75 -23.70 0.91
CA LEU A 100 8.37 -23.38 2.20
C LEU A 100 7.37 -23.60 3.33
N ARG A 101 7.79 -24.34 4.35
CA ARG A 101 6.96 -24.71 5.50
C ARG A 101 7.14 -23.70 6.62
N ILE A 102 6.04 -23.13 7.09
CA ILE A 102 5.97 -22.32 8.30
C ILE A 102 5.69 -23.25 9.46
N ARG A 103 6.46 -23.17 10.54
CA ARG A 103 6.43 -24.10 11.67
C ARG A 103 6.13 -23.37 12.98
N LYS A 104 5.58 -24.11 13.95
CA LYS A 104 5.28 -23.58 15.30
C LYS A 104 6.51 -23.30 16.16
N ALA A 105 7.62 -23.96 15.87
CA ALA A 105 8.88 -23.79 16.59
C ALA A 105 10.05 -23.80 15.60
N PRO A 106 11.22 -23.25 15.99
CA PRO A 106 12.42 -23.23 15.14
C PRO A 106 13.10 -24.62 15.14
N ASP A 107 12.41 -25.58 14.57
CA ASP A 107 12.84 -26.98 14.49
C ASP A 107 12.24 -27.64 13.22
N THR A 108 13.04 -28.43 12.53
CA THR A 108 12.63 -29.16 11.32
C THR A 108 11.58 -30.24 11.58
N ASP A 109 11.46 -30.73 12.81
CA ASP A 109 10.46 -31.71 13.24
C ASP A 109 9.19 -31.06 13.85
N ALA A 110 9.23 -29.74 14.05
CA ALA A 110 8.08 -29.02 14.58
C ALA A 110 6.87 -29.07 13.63
N GLU A 111 5.68 -28.94 14.21
CA GLU A 111 4.40 -28.94 13.49
C GLU A 111 4.38 -27.86 12.39
N VAL A 112 3.97 -28.24 11.19
CA VAL A 112 3.78 -27.33 10.06
C VAL A 112 2.42 -26.66 10.17
N VAL A 113 2.42 -25.32 10.27
CA VAL A 113 1.21 -24.50 10.34
C VAL A 113 0.65 -24.20 8.95
N LYS A 114 1.53 -23.85 8.04
CA LYS A 114 1.17 -23.44 6.67
C LYS A 114 2.35 -23.72 5.73
N THR A 115 2.04 -23.86 4.45
CA THR A 115 3.03 -23.87 3.36
C THR A 115 2.80 -22.66 2.48
N VAL A 116 3.89 -22.01 2.05
CA VAL A 116 3.88 -20.79 1.24
C VAL A 116 4.64 -20.97 -0.06
N ALA A 117 4.29 -20.19 -1.08
CA ALA A 117 4.92 -20.24 -2.39
C ALA A 117 6.04 -19.20 -2.53
N SER A 118 6.90 -19.41 -3.52
CA SER A 118 7.91 -18.43 -3.91
C SER A 118 7.28 -17.07 -4.22
N GLY A 119 7.94 -16.01 -3.76
CA GLY A 119 7.48 -14.63 -3.93
C GLY A 119 6.47 -14.14 -2.89
N GLU A 120 5.92 -15.02 -2.03
CA GLU A 120 5.09 -14.57 -0.91
C GLU A 120 5.95 -13.78 0.11
N HIS A 121 5.30 -12.80 0.76
CA HIS A 121 5.90 -11.99 1.82
C HIS A 121 5.23 -12.32 3.15
N MET A 122 6.04 -12.35 4.20
CA MET A 122 5.58 -12.62 5.57
C MET A 122 6.14 -11.55 6.49
N ASP A 123 5.31 -11.03 7.40
CA ASP A 123 5.75 -10.08 8.42
C ASP A 123 6.71 -10.77 9.39
N VAL A 124 7.90 -10.23 9.56
CA VAL A 124 8.87 -10.69 10.54
C VAL A 124 8.47 -10.20 11.92
N ASN A 125 8.56 -11.09 12.91
CA ASN A 125 8.41 -10.70 14.30
C ASN A 125 9.76 -10.27 14.89
N THR A 126 10.12 -9.01 14.71
CA THR A 126 11.38 -8.43 15.21
C THR A 126 11.49 -8.35 16.75
N LYS A 127 10.43 -8.76 17.48
CA LYS A 127 10.44 -8.82 18.95
C LYS A 127 10.68 -10.24 19.48
N ALA A 128 10.67 -11.25 18.61
CA ALA A 128 11.02 -12.62 18.98
C ALA A 128 12.53 -12.74 19.22
N GLU A 129 12.93 -13.70 20.01
CA GLU A 129 14.35 -14.04 20.20
C GLU A 129 14.93 -14.54 18.87
N GLU A 130 16.11 -14.06 18.54
CA GLU A 130 16.85 -14.53 17.38
C GLU A 130 17.25 -15.99 17.56
N THR A 131 16.98 -16.80 16.58
CA THR A 131 17.30 -18.24 16.59
C THR A 131 18.10 -18.57 15.32
N ASP A 132 19.29 -19.09 15.48
CA ASP A 132 20.18 -19.45 14.39
C ASP A 132 19.49 -20.38 13.37
N GLY A 133 19.58 -20.03 12.09
CA GLY A 133 18.95 -20.76 10.98
C GLY A 133 17.43 -20.53 10.82
N TRP A 134 16.81 -19.66 11.64
CA TRP A 134 15.37 -19.45 11.63
C TRP A 134 14.96 -17.99 11.71
N ILE A 135 13.95 -17.63 10.94
CA ILE A 135 13.30 -16.31 11.01
C ILE A 135 11.92 -16.45 11.66
N ALA A 136 11.69 -15.67 12.71
CA ALA A 136 10.39 -15.57 13.35
C ALA A 136 9.43 -14.73 12.50
N VAL A 137 8.29 -15.29 12.12
CA VAL A 137 7.27 -14.63 11.29
C VAL A 137 5.91 -14.62 12.00
N LYS A 138 5.07 -13.65 11.66
CA LYS A 138 3.72 -13.55 12.21
C LYS A 138 2.74 -14.32 11.32
N VAL A 139 1.92 -15.19 11.93
CA VAL A 139 0.80 -15.87 11.28
C VAL A 139 -0.45 -15.62 12.10
N GLY A 140 -1.26 -14.65 11.69
CA GLY A 140 -2.35 -14.14 12.52
C GLY A 140 -1.81 -13.49 13.79
N SER A 141 -2.17 -14.03 14.96
CA SER A 141 -1.68 -13.60 16.28
C SER A 141 -0.44 -14.36 16.75
N ASP A 142 -0.07 -15.43 16.07
CA ASP A 142 0.94 -16.36 16.52
C ASP A 142 2.32 -16.03 15.91
N THR A 143 3.37 -16.31 16.68
CA THR A 143 4.74 -16.31 16.16
C THR A 143 5.06 -17.73 15.67
N CYS A 144 5.45 -17.81 14.41
CA CYS A 144 5.88 -19.04 13.74
C CYS A 144 7.28 -18.86 13.17
N TYR A 145 7.84 -19.91 12.61
CA TYR A 145 9.24 -19.91 12.18
C TYR A 145 9.40 -20.49 10.77
N VAL A 146 10.30 -19.90 10.01
CA VAL A 146 10.74 -20.38 8.69
C VAL A 146 12.25 -20.46 8.67
N SER A 147 12.81 -21.38 7.86
CA SER A 147 14.28 -21.42 7.68
C SER A 147 14.75 -20.17 6.96
N ASP A 148 15.83 -19.58 7.44
CA ASP A 148 16.46 -18.39 6.86
C ASP A 148 17.11 -18.66 5.50
N ASP A 149 17.55 -19.89 5.21
CA ASP A 149 18.10 -20.31 3.91
C ASP A 149 17.18 -20.03 2.71
N TYR A 150 15.87 -19.95 2.96
CA TYR A 150 14.84 -19.87 1.91
C TYR A 150 14.06 -18.57 1.92
N VAL A 151 14.52 -17.59 2.67
CA VAL A 151 13.88 -16.25 2.72
C VAL A 151 14.95 -15.15 2.63
N THR A 152 14.54 -14.02 2.08
CA THR A 152 15.33 -12.79 2.12
C THR A 152 14.58 -11.79 3.01
N VAL A 153 15.22 -11.39 4.10
CA VAL A 153 14.66 -10.39 5.03
C VAL A 153 14.97 -8.99 4.51
N THR A 154 13.95 -8.16 4.37
CA THR A 154 14.08 -6.77 3.90
C THR A 154 13.12 -5.86 4.66
N LEU A 155 13.40 -4.56 4.63
CA LEU A 155 12.46 -3.55 5.10
C LEU A 155 11.38 -3.31 4.04
N ASP A 156 10.13 -3.36 4.43
CA ASP A 156 8.99 -3.07 3.55
C ASP A 156 8.86 -1.55 3.36
N THR A 157 9.63 -1.04 2.43
CA THR A 157 9.63 0.37 2.07
C THR A 157 8.75 0.60 0.86
N GLY A 158 7.91 1.63 0.92
CA GLY A 158 7.14 2.08 -0.23
C GLY A 158 8.03 2.66 -1.34
N LYS A 159 7.39 3.11 -2.38
CA LYS A 159 8.01 3.78 -3.54
C LYS A 159 7.12 4.92 -4.00
N ALA A 160 7.73 5.95 -4.60
CA ALA A 160 7.00 7.06 -5.20
C ALA A 160 5.98 6.56 -6.23
N VAL A 161 4.87 7.26 -6.32
CA VAL A 161 3.82 7.05 -7.32
C VAL A 161 3.74 8.26 -8.24
N THR A 162 3.47 8.02 -9.52
CA THR A 162 3.18 9.11 -10.46
C THR A 162 1.81 9.71 -10.14
N ILE A 163 1.56 10.94 -10.62
CA ILE A 163 0.25 11.57 -10.46
C ILE A 163 -0.84 10.73 -11.16
N GLU A 164 -0.53 10.11 -12.28
CA GLU A 164 -1.44 9.24 -13.02
C GLU A 164 -1.77 7.95 -12.25
N GLU A 165 -0.74 7.30 -11.66
CA GLU A 165 -0.92 6.11 -10.82
C GLU A 165 -1.78 6.42 -9.58
N GLU A 166 -1.57 7.57 -8.95
CA GLU A 166 -2.36 8.00 -7.81
C GLU A 166 -3.84 8.22 -8.19
N GLN A 167 -4.09 8.95 -9.28
CA GLN A 167 -5.45 9.17 -9.77
C GLN A 167 -6.16 7.87 -10.15
N ALA A 168 -5.45 6.95 -10.80
CA ALA A 168 -5.97 5.64 -11.13
C ALA A 168 -6.31 4.82 -9.86
N ALA A 169 -5.47 4.89 -8.82
CA ALA A 169 -5.72 4.21 -7.55
C ALA A 169 -6.93 4.79 -6.81
N ILE A 170 -7.09 6.12 -6.79
CA ILE A 170 -8.26 6.80 -6.20
C ILE A 170 -9.54 6.35 -6.92
N LYS A 171 -9.56 6.41 -8.25
CA LYS A 171 -10.71 5.98 -9.05
C LYS A 171 -11.07 4.51 -8.81
N ALA A 172 -10.09 3.63 -8.79
CA ALA A 172 -10.31 2.20 -8.51
C ALA A 172 -10.84 1.95 -7.09
N ALA A 173 -10.43 2.76 -6.11
CA ALA A 173 -10.92 2.68 -4.74
C ALA A 173 -12.37 3.16 -4.63
N GLU A 174 -12.75 4.20 -5.35
CA GLU A 174 -14.13 4.72 -5.43
C GLU A 174 -15.05 3.70 -6.11
N GLU A 175 -14.65 3.12 -7.23
CA GLU A 175 -15.41 2.08 -7.93
C GLU A 175 -15.65 0.85 -7.03
N LYS A 176 -14.64 0.44 -6.24
CA LYS A 176 -14.79 -0.67 -5.27
C LYS A 176 -15.78 -0.32 -4.16
N LYS A 177 -15.75 0.89 -3.62
CA LYS A 177 -16.70 1.34 -2.59
C LYS A 177 -18.14 1.32 -3.12
N VAL A 178 -18.37 1.86 -4.30
CA VAL A 178 -19.69 1.86 -4.95
C VAL A 178 -20.19 0.44 -5.18
N ALA A 179 -19.32 -0.46 -5.67
CA ALA A 179 -19.67 -1.88 -5.88
C ALA A 179 -19.97 -2.62 -4.56
N GLU A 180 -19.29 -2.30 -3.48
CA GLU A 180 -19.52 -2.90 -2.15
C GLU A 180 -20.82 -2.38 -1.53
N GLU A 181 -21.13 -1.10 -1.65
CA GLU A 181 -22.38 -0.50 -1.21
C GLU A 181 -23.59 -1.07 -2.00
N ALA A 182 -23.43 -1.24 -3.31
CA ALA A 182 -24.44 -1.88 -4.14
C ALA A 182 -24.73 -3.32 -3.71
N LYS A 183 -23.69 -4.09 -3.35
CA LYS A 183 -23.85 -5.46 -2.81
C LYS A 183 -24.54 -5.47 -1.46
N LYS A 184 -24.22 -4.54 -0.56
CA LYS A 184 -24.89 -4.38 0.74
C LYS A 184 -26.36 -4.04 0.58
N ASN A 185 -26.71 -3.13 -0.30
CA ASN A 185 -28.10 -2.75 -0.55
C ASN A 185 -28.91 -3.89 -1.20
N ALA A 186 -28.29 -4.71 -2.07
CA ALA A 186 -28.92 -5.88 -2.64
C ALA A 186 -29.21 -6.97 -1.60
N SER A 187 -28.32 -7.19 -0.64
CA SER A 187 -28.52 -8.17 0.44
C SER A 187 -29.63 -7.76 1.42
N VAL A 188 -29.71 -6.48 1.76
CA VAL A 188 -30.78 -5.92 2.64
C VAL A 188 -32.15 -6.02 1.96
N SER A 189 -32.22 -5.92 0.64
CA SER A 189 -33.48 -6.07 -0.12
C SER A 189 -33.94 -7.52 -0.21
N ALA A 190 -33.02 -8.49 -0.16
CA ALA A 190 -33.33 -9.92 -0.18
C ALA A 190 -33.89 -10.43 1.17
N GLU A 191 -33.38 -9.94 2.29
CA GLU A 191 -33.89 -10.31 3.63
C GLU A 191 -35.29 -9.76 3.91
N LYS A 192 -35.65 -8.62 3.34
CA LYS A 192 -36.99 -8.02 3.54
C LYS A 192 -38.11 -8.72 2.76
N LYS A 193 -37.75 -9.63 1.80
CA LYS A 193 -38.69 -10.37 0.98
C LYS A 193 -39.04 -11.77 1.53
N SER A 194 -38.36 -12.23 2.58
CA SER A 194 -38.57 -13.55 3.18
C SER A 194 -39.45 -13.59 4.44
N SER A 195 -39.98 -12.45 4.91
CA SER A 195 -40.77 -12.38 6.13
C SER A 195 -42.22 -11.92 5.96
N SER A 196 -42.84 -12.10 4.78
CA SER A 196 -44.27 -11.88 4.63
C SER A 196 -44.89 -12.95 3.73
N GLY A 197 -45.14 -14.11 4.30
CA GLY A 197 -45.93 -15.18 3.71
C GLY A 197 -46.97 -15.66 4.70
N GLN A 198 -48.19 -15.17 4.60
CA GLN A 198 -49.44 -15.92 4.66
C GLN A 198 -50.61 -14.96 4.96
N SER A 199 -51.49 -14.74 3.99
CA SER A 199 -52.91 -15.10 4.06
C SER A 199 -53.66 -14.69 2.81
N ALA A 200 -54.46 -15.61 2.37
CA ALA A 200 -55.27 -15.68 1.18
C ALA A 200 -56.31 -14.58 1.02
N SER A 201 -56.64 -14.19 -0.17
CA SER A 201 -57.88 -14.56 -0.91
C SER A 201 -58.26 -13.52 -1.97
N SER A 202 -58.45 -14.00 -3.18
CA SER A 202 -59.46 -13.68 -4.20
C SER A 202 -59.71 -12.24 -4.67
N GLN A 203 -59.55 -12.13 -5.95
CA GLN A 203 -60.40 -11.52 -6.97
C GLN A 203 -59.87 -10.33 -7.76
N THR A 204 -59.75 -10.62 -9.04
CA THR A 204 -60.27 -9.91 -10.21
C THR A 204 -59.48 -8.76 -10.80
N THR A 205 -58.88 -9.11 -11.95
CA THR A 205 -58.84 -8.39 -13.25
C THR A 205 -58.46 -6.93 -13.36
N GLN A 206 -57.57 -6.78 -14.35
CA GLN A 206 -57.46 -5.72 -15.37
C GLN A 206 -56.47 -4.59 -15.16
N ASN A 207 -55.57 -4.60 -16.13
CA ASN A 207 -54.90 -3.47 -16.79
C ASN A 207 -54.12 -2.45 -15.95
N ALA A 208 -52.83 -2.46 -16.21
CA ALA A 208 -52.16 -1.35 -16.91
C ALA A 208 -50.66 -1.60 -17.01
N SER A 209 -50.24 -1.88 -18.22
CA SER A 209 -48.92 -1.50 -18.68
C SER A 209 -48.73 0.00 -18.58
N ILE A 210 -47.47 0.41 -18.50
CA ILE A 210 -46.94 1.79 -18.54
C ILE A 210 -46.51 2.29 -17.16
N ALA A 211 -45.20 2.23 -16.95
CA ALA A 211 -44.33 3.23 -16.41
C ALA A 211 -42.97 2.63 -16.02
N ALA A 212 -42.17 2.37 -17.02
CA ALA A 212 -40.71 2.25 -16.84
C ALA A 212 -40.11 3.15 -17.90
N SER A 213 -39.86 4.38 -17.54
CA SER A 213 -38.90 5.32 -18.17
C SER A 213 -39.19 6.77 -17.73
N ALA A 214 -38.75 7.15 -16.56
CA ALA A 214 -38.69 8.58 -16.16
C ALA A 214 -37.60 8.93 -15.15
N ASP A 215 -36.75 8.01 -14.70
CA ASP A 215 -35.78 8.31 -13.65
C ASP A 215 -34.33 8.43 -14.10
N GLU A 216 -34.00 8.08 -15.35
CA GLU A 216 -32.61 8.19 -15.82
C GLU A 216 -32.25 9.55 -16.46
N GLU A 217 -33.22 10.28 -16.99
CA GLU A 217 -32.96 11.61 -17.58
C GLU A 217 -32.88 12.74 -16.55
N THR A 218 -33.47 12.59 -15.37
CA THR A 218 -33.42 13.60 -14.30
C THR A 218 -32.12 13.60 -13.51
N LEU A 219 -31.38 12.51 -13.47
CA LEU A 219 -30.09 12.43 -12.80
C LEU A 219 -28.93 13.02 -13.64
N LEU A 220 -29.05 12.98 -14.97
CA LEU A 220 -28.05 13.58 -15.87
C LEU A 220 -28.20 15.13 -15.94
N ALA A 221 -29.41 15.65 -15.77
CA ALA A 221 -29.64 17.10 -15.79
C ALA A 221 -29.15 17.81 -14.53
N ALA A 222 -29.10 17.12 -13.38
CA ALA A 222 -28.59 17.69 -12.14
C ALA A 222 -27.04 17.77 -12.10
N LEU A 223 -26.34 16.90 -12.82
CA LEU A 223 -24.88 16.91 -12.87
C LEU A 223 -24.33 18.02 -13.78
N VAL A 224 -25.05 18.38 -14.83
CA VAL A 224 -24.64 19.44 -15.78
C VAL A 224 -24.88 20.85 -15.24
N GLN A 225 -25.80 21.03 -14.27
CA GLN A 225 -26.06 22.34 -13.67
C GLN A 225 -25.09 22.75 -12.56
N CYS A 226 -24.27 21.82 -12.03
CA CYS A 226 -23.26 22.16 -11.04
C CYS A 226 -21.95 22.72 -11.64
N GLU A 227 -21.69 22.51 -12.93
CA GLU A 227 -20.46 23.00 -13.59
C GLU A 227 -20.57 24.36 -14.26
N ALA A 228 -21.77 24.93 -14.38
CA ALA A 228 -21.99 26.21 -15.10
C ALA A 228 -22.22 27.45 -14.23
N GLY A 229 -22.02 27.38 -12.91
CA GLY A 229 -22.34 28.44 -11.96
C GLY A 229 -21.19 29.03 -11.16
N GLY A 230 -20.10 29.46 -11.82
CA GLY A 230 -18.94 29.99 -11.12
C GLY A 230 -18.13 31.03 -11.86
N THR A 231 -18.76 32.01 -12.50
CA THR A 231 -18.04 33.22 -12.91
C THR A 231 -18.93 34.42 -12.64
N ARG A 232 -18.63 35.16 -11.57
CA ARG A 232 -18.83 36.65 -11.52
C ARG A 232 -18.20 37.27 -10.27
N VAL A 233 -17.27 38.17 -10.57
CA VAL A 233 -16.72 39.34 -9.87
C VAL A 233 -15.67 39.04 -8.81
#